data_23d51610c0e399ea3822cb6dff90f463
#
_entry.id   23d51610c0e399ea3822cb6dff90f463
#
_cell.length_a   1.000
_cell.length_b   1.000
_cell.length_c   1.000
_cell.angle_alpha   90.00
_cell.angle_beta   90.00
_cell.angle_gamma   90.00
#
_symmetry.space_group_name_H-M   'P 1'
#
loop_
_entity.id
_entity.type
_entity.pdbx_description
1 polymer ?
#
loop_
_entity_poly.entity_id
_entity_poly.type
_entity_poly.pdbx_seq_one_letter_code
_entity_poly.pdbx_strand_id
1 'polypeptide(L)'
;KGKVNPLVIYDDYDLKEKIVDVNSILKDCIDKNDFLDIIEDCKPSHPMYKNLKESLRILKAYPKVKTENFDSKTPKLIPGKSYKAVVLLKRKINYWKDAVITDSLSNVYDKETVAGVKKFQKRHGLYPDGVVGAGTIEVLNFTREQRIKQVCANLERWRWYARDLGSNYLLINIPDYSLVAIK
;
A
#
# COMPACT_ATOMS: atom_id res chain seq x y z
N LYS A 1 -12.89 -14.95 -9.12
CA LYS A 1 -12.87 -15.22 -7.68
C LYS A 1 -11.49 -14.92 -7.10
N GLY A 2 -11.41 -14.57 -5.81
CA GLY A 2 -10.17 -14.53 -5.05
C GLY A 2 -9.60 -15.94 -4.81
N LYS A 3 -8.38 -16.01 -4.30
CA LYS A 3 -7.72 -17.27 -3.91
C LYS A 3 -8.20 -17.77 -2.54
N VAL A 4 -8.66 -16.86 -1.70
CA VAL A 4 -9.10 -17.13 -0.33
C VAL A 4 -10.59 -16.92 -0.24
N ASN A 5 -11.29 -17.87 0.36
CA ASN A 5 -12.71 -17.70 0.67
C ASN A 5 -12.84 -16.76 1.89
N PRO A 6 -13.51 -15.59 1.76
CA PRO A 6 -13.64 -14.65 2.87
C PRO A 6 -14.33 -15.23 4.10
N LEU A 7 -15.26 -16.19 3.95
CA LEU A 7 -15.92 -16.89 5.06
C LEU A 7 -14.97 -17.70 5.96
N VAL A 8 -13.76 -18.02 5.47
CA VAL A 8 -12.73 -18.66 6.30
C VAL A 8 -12.06 -17.67 7.26
N ILE A 9 -12.16 -16.36 6.96
CA ILE A 9 -11.51 -15.29 7.72
C ILE A 9 -12.52 -14.50 8.56
N TYR A 10 -13.74 -14.34 8.05
CA TYR A 10 -14.80 -13.52 8.66
C TYR A 10 -16.09 -14.34 8.73
N ASP A 11 -16.52 -14.66 9.93
CA ASP A 11 -17.72 -15.48 10.18
C ASP A 11 -19.02 -14.79 9.74
N ASP A 12 -19.02 -13.44 9.73
CA ASP A 12 -20.16 -12.58 9.39
C ASP A 12 -20.07 -11.94 7.99
N TYR A 13 -19.28 -12.54 7.08
CA TYR A 13 -19.13 -12.03 5.72
C TYR A 13 -20.40 -12.23 4.90
N ASP A 14 -21.15 -11.15 4.67
CA ASP A 14 -22.47 -11.16 4.00
C ASP A 14 -22.46 -10.61 2.56
N LEU A 15 -21.33 -10.57 1.88
CA LEU A 15 -21.30 -10.19 0.47
C LEU A 15 -21.71 -11.36 -0.42
N LYS A 16 -22.65 -11.09 -1.35
CA LYS A 16 -23.10 -12.08 -2.33
C LYS A 16 -21.91 -12.74 -3.03
N GLU A 17 -21.92 -14.07 -3.06
CA GLU A 17 -20.89 -14.82 -3.75
C GLU A 17 -20.85 -14.46 -5.24
N LYS A 18 -19.66 -14.22 -5.77
CA LYS A 18 -19.47 -14.05 -7.21
C LYS A 18 -19.65 -15.39 -7.91
N ILE A 19 -20.78 -15.56 -8.55
CA ILE A 19 -20.99 -16.69 -9.47
C ILE A 19 -20.22 -16.36 -10.76
N VAL A 20 -19.24 -17.18 -11.08
CA VAL A 20 -18.45 -17.06 -12.31
C VAL A 20 -18.67 -18.36 -13.10
N ASP A 21 -19.30 -18.23 -14.26
CA ASP A 21 -19.40 -19.34 -15.20
C ASP A 21 -18.06 -19.51 -15.94
N VAL A 22 -17.24 -20.39 -15.39
CA VAL A 22 -15.90 -20.69 -15.95
C VAL A 22 -16.01 -21.33 -17.32
N ASN A 23 -17.04 -22.14 -17.57
CA ASN A 23 -17.21 -22.84 -18.85
C ASN A 23 -17.53 -21.85 -19.98
N SER A 24 -18.43 -20.88 -19.70
CA SER A 24 -18.74 -19.81 -20.66
C SER A 24 -17.49 -18.97 -20.98
N ILE A 25 -16.72 -18.59 -19.95
CA ILE A 25 -15.48 -17.82 -20.14
C ILE A 25 -14.46 -18.60 -20.97
N LEU A 26 -14.26 -19.88 -20.69
CA LEU A 26 -13.33 -20.71 -21.46
C LEU A 26 -13.78 -20.87 -22.92
N LYS A 27 -15.09 -21.05 -23.16
CA LYS A 27 -15.64 -21.09 -24.50
C LYS A 27 -15.38 -19.79 -25.25
N ASP A 28 -15.66 -18.65 -24.63
CA ASP A 28 -15.38 -17.34 -25.22
C ASP A 28 -13.89 -17.14 -25.54
N CYS A 29 -13.00 -17.63 -24.68
CA CYS A 29 -11.55 -17.59 -24.94
C CYS A 29 -11.17 -18.39 -26.18
N ILE A 30 -11.77 -19.56 -26.36
CA ILE A 30 -11.49 -20.43 -27.53
C ILE A 30 -12.10 -19.84 -28.79
N ASP A 31 -13.37 -19.46 -28.75
CA ASP A 31 -14.11 -18.98 -29.93
C ASP A 31 -13.52 -17.65 -30.47
N LYS A 32 -13.08 -16.76 -29.58
CA LYS A 32 -12.49 -15.46 -29.96
C LYS A 32 -10.98 -15.49 -30.16
N ASN A 33 -10.32 -16.61 -29.82
CA ASN A 33 -8.85 -16.74 -29.75
C ASN A 33 -8.16 -15.58 -29.01
N ASP A 34 -8.83 -15.05 -27.97
CA ASP A 34 -8.40 -13.91 -27.18
C ASP A 34 -8.43 -14.24 -25.69
N PHE A 35 -7.35 -14.87 -25.22
CA PHE A 35 -7.23 -15.27 -23.83
C PHE A 35 -6.85 -14.11 -22.90
N LEU A 36 -6.06 -13.14 -23.41
CA LEU A 36 -5.49 -12.10 -22.55
C LEU A 36 -6.54 -11.07 -22.15
N ASP A 37 -7.31 -10.55 -23.09
CA ASP A 37 -8.31 -9.53 -22.84
C ASP A 37 -9.48 -10.09 -22.02
N ILE A 38 -9.95 -11.30 -22.34
CA ILE A 38 -11.01 -11.98 -21.58
C ILE A 38 -10.58 -12.25 -20.13
N ILE A 39 -9.32 -12.66 -19.89
CA ILE A 39 -8.77 -12.83 -18.53
C ILE A 39 -8.63 -11.47 -17.82
N GLU A 40 -8.24 -10.39 -18.52
CA GLU A 40 -8.18 -9.06 -17.93
C GLU A 40 -9.56 -8.57 -17.52
N ASP A 41 -10.60 -8.81 -18.33
CA ASP A 41 -12.01 -8.51 -18.03
C ASP A 41 -12.54 -9.29 -16.82
N CYS A 42 -11.93 -10.44 -16.52
CA CYS A 42 -12.22 -11.18 -15.31
C CYS A 42 -11.72 -10.52 -14.01
N LYS A 43 -10.85 -9.53 -14.09
CA LYS A 43 -10.29 -8.82 -12.93
C LYS A 43 -11.21 -7.67 -12.48
N PRO A 44 -11.07 -7.21 -11.23
CA PRO A 44 -11.78 -6.02 -10.78
C PRO A 44 -11.43 -4.81 -11.65
N SER A 45 -12.46 -4.12 -12.17
CA SER A 45 -12.30 -2.94 -13.04
C SER A 45 -11.96 -1.66 -12.26
N HIS A 46 -12.21 -1.65 -10.94
CA HIS A 46 -12.08 -0.48 -10.09
C HIS A 46 -10.67 0.14 -10.12
N PRO A 47 -10.54 1.48 -10.23
CA PRO A 47 -9.24 2.17 -10.29
C PRO A 47 -8.30 1.82 -9.13
N MET A 48 -8.82 1.63 -7.92
CA MET A 48 -8.02 1.24 -6.75
C MET A 48 -7.32 -0.11 -6.95
N TYR A 49 -7.96 -1.07 -7.62
CA TYR A 49 -7.33 -2.35 -7.94
C TYR A 49 -6.17 -2.17 -8.92
N LYS A 50 -6.36 -1.33 -9.94
CA LYS A 50 -5.30 -0.98 -10.91
C LYS A 50 -4.13 -0.29 -10.23
N ASN A 51 -4.41 0.68 -9.34
CA ASN A 51 -3.39 1.38 -8.55
C ASN A 51 -2.61 0.43 -7.61
N LEU A 52 -3.28 -0.55 -7.00
CA LEU A 52 -2.61 -1.56 -6.19
C LEU A 52 -1.72 -2.48 -7.03
N LYS A 53 -2.14 -2.87 -8.25
CA LYS A 53 -1.27 -3.63 -9.19
C LYS A 53 0.00 -2.84 -9.51
N GLU A 54 -0.14 -1.55 -9.82
CA GLU A 54 1.01 -0.70 -10.11
C GLU A 54 1.91 -0.51 -8.87
N SER A 55 1.32 -0.30 -7.70
CA SER A 55 2.06 -0.24 -6.43
C SER A 55 2.86 -1.52 -6.18
N LEU A 56 2.28 -2.68 -6.49
CA LEU A 56 2.97 -3.97 -6.38
C LEU A 56 4.15 -4.07 -7.35
N ARG A 57 3.97 -3.59 -8.59
CA ARG A 57 5.04 -3.55 -9.61
C ARG A 57 6.20 -2.67 -9.14
N ILE A 58 5.88 -1.47 -8.65
CA ILE A 58 6.88 -0.53 -8.10
C ILE A 58 7.61 -1.16 -6.91
N LEU A 59 6.89 -1.72 -5.92
CA LEU A 59 7.50 -2.35 -4.75
C LEU A 59 8.42 -3.53 -5.13
N LYS A 60 8.04 -4.31 -6.13
CA LYS A 60 8.89 -5.42 -6.61
C LYS A 60 10.17 -4.93 -7.29
N ALA A 61 10.17 -3.73 -7.87
CA ALA A 61 11.35 -3.11 -8.48
C ALA A 61 12.32 -2.51 -7.46
N TYR A 62 11.90 -2.27 -6.20
CA TYR A 62 12.83 -1.82 -5.16
C TYR A 62 13.89 -2.89 -4.86
N PRO A 63 15.13 -2.49 -4.57
CA PRO A 63 16.19 -3.43 -4.21
C PRO A 63 15.86 -4.18 -2.92
N LYS A 64 16.23 -5.46 -2.88
CA LYS A 64 16.17 -6.24 -1.63
C LYS A 64 17.35 -5.87 -0.76
N VAL A 65 17.13 -4.98 0.18
CA VAL A 65 18.13 -4.54 1.14
C VAL A 65 17.70 -4.98 2.53
N LYS A 66 18.64 -5.57 3.29
CA LYS A 66 18.42 -5.79 4.72
C LYS A 66 18.48 -4.42 5.41
N THR A 67 17.32 -3.87 5.73
CA THR A 67 17.22 -2.59 6.44
C THR A 67 17.28 -2.83 7.94
N GLU A 68 18.09 -2.02 8.63
CA GLU A 68 18.03 -1.93 10.09
C GLU A 68 16.69 -1.37 10.54
N ASN A 69 16.25 -1.76 11.73
CA ASN A 69 15.03 -1.24 12.32
C ASN A 69 15.38 -0.25 13.44
N PHE A 70 14.50 0.73 13.63
CA PHE A 70 14.50 1.50 14.87
C PHE A 70 14.10 0.56 16.01
N ASP A 71 14.80 0.66 17.12
CA ASP A 71 14.47 -0.10 18.32
C ASP A 71 13.36 0.62 19.13
N SER A 72 12.76 -0.12 20.08
CA SER A 72 11.68 0.42 20.94
C SER A 72 12.12 1.55 21.86
N LYS A 73 13.43 1.74 22.07
CA LYS A 73 14.02 2.79 22.90
C LYS A 73 14.39 4.04 22.09
N THR A 74 14.17 4.01 20.76
CA THR A 74 14.44 5.18 19.92
C THR A 74 13.60 6.37 20.40
N PRO A 75 14.23 7.49 20.77
CA PRO A 75 13.51 8.66 21.25
C PRO A 75 12.70 9.29 20.13
N LYS A 76 11.71 10.11 20.48
CA LYS A 76 11.01 10.96 19.52
C LYS A 76 12.00 11.91 18.86
N LEU A 77 12.11 11.86 17.51
CA LEU A 77 13.00 12.72 16.74
C LEU A 77 12.27 14.01 16.36
N ILE A 78 12.84 15.14 16.75
CA ILE A 78 12.27 16.48 16.56
C ILE A 78 13.13 17.24 15.53
N PRO A 79 12.53 17.92 14.56
CA PRO A 79 13.24 18.75 13.60
C PRO A 79 14.27 19.71 14.22
N GLY A 80 15.40 19.89 13.58
CA GLY A 80 16.46 20.81 14.01
C GLY A 80 17.36 20.29 15.13
N LYS A 81 17.11 19.10 15.67
CA LYS A 81 17.96 18.48 16.71
C LYS A 81 18.83 17.37 16.11
N SER A 82 19.83 16.96 16.89
CA SER A 82 20.76 15.89 16.50
C SER A 82 20.47 14.62 17.30
N TYR A 83 20.41 13.48 16.59
CA TYR A 83 20.22 12.16 17.19
C TYR A 83 20.98 11.10 16.37
N LYS A 84 21.59 10.13 17.03
CA LYS A 84 22.25 9.00 16.35
C LYS A 84 21.28 8.29 15.37
N ALA A 85 20.01 8.19 15.73
CA ALA A 85 18.98 7.53 14.93
C ALA A 85 18.63 8.26 13.62
N VAL A 86 19.04 9.55 13.46
CA VAL A 86 18.79 10.33 12.23
C VAL A 86 19.55 9.76 11.04
N VAL A 87 20.71 9.17 11.23
CA VAL A 87 21.45 8.48 10.16
C VAL A 87 20.63 7.34 9.56
N LEU A 88 20.01 6.52 10.43
CA LEU A 88 19.11 5.45 9.98
C LEU A 88 17.85 6.03 9.32
N LEU A 89 17.28 7.12 9.87
CA LEU A 89 16.14 7.80 9.28
C LEU A 89 16.44 8.25 7.85
N LYS A 90 17.55 8.95 7.63
CA LYS A 90 17.98 9.41 6.31
C LYS A 90 18.11 8.27 5.31
N ARG A 91 18.73 7.16 5.72
CA ARG A 91 18.84 5.95 4.89
C ARG A 91 17.47 5.38 4.50
N LYS A 92 16.52 5.29 5.45
CA LYS A 92 15.17 4.79 5.18
C LYS A 92 14.37 5.72 4.25
N ILE A 93 14.46 7.05 4.46
CA ILE A 93 13.79 8.04 3.61
C ILE A 93 14.35 8.01 2.18
N ASN A 94 15.68 7.91 2.02
CA ASN A 94 16.32 7.72 0.72
C ASN A 94 15.90 6.39 0.06
N TYR A 95 15.89 5.30 0.82
CA TYR A 95 15.46 4.00 0.31
C TYR A 95 14.05 4.05 -0.27
N TRP A 96 13.12 4.68 0.44
CA TRP A 96 11.73 4.82 -0.01
C TRP A 96 11.52 5.94 -1.05
N LYS A 97 12.58 6.66 -1.43
CA LYS A 97 12.56 7.77 -2.40
C LYS A 97 11.61 8.90 -2.00
N ASP A 98 11.45 9.13 -0.70
CA ASP A 98 10.65 10.25 -0.20
C ASP A 98 11.44 11.56 -0.21
N ALA A 99 12.77 11.51 -0.14
CA ALA A 99 13.70 12.59 -0.45
C ALA A 99 14.99 12.02 -1.06
N VAL A 100 15.82 12.90 -1.62
CA VAL A 100 17.20 12.63 -2.02
C VAL A 100 18.10 13.36 -1.03
N ILE A 101 18.50 12.67 0.03
CA ILE A 101 19.34 13.24 1.10
C ILE A 101 20.79 12.91 0.79
N THR A 102 21.57 13.93 0.49
CA THR A 102 22.99 13.80 0.11
C THR A 102 23.87 13.55 1.32
N ASP A 103 23.65 14.29 2.42
CA ASP A 103 24.36 14.10 3.69
C ASP A 103 23.69 13.02 4.56
N SER A 104 23.82 11.77 4.13
CA SER A 104 23.19 10.63 4.80
C SER A 104 23.91 10.16 6.07
N LEU A 105 25.11 10.69 6.37
CA LEU A 105 25.92 10.32 7.55
C LEU A 105 25.76 11.31 8.70
N SER A 106 25.27 12.51 8.45
CA SER A 106 25.01 13.50 9.50
C SER A 106 23.88 13.05 10.42
N ASN A 107 24.07 13.26 11.71
CA ASN A 107 23.08 13.02 12.75
C ASN A 107 22.11 14.19 12.96
N VAL A 108 22.23 15.28 12.20
CA VAL A 108 21.36 16.46 12.25
C VAL A 108 20.05 16.16 11.52
N TYR A 109 18.94 16.40 12.19
CA TYR A 109 17.61 16.32 11.59
C TYR A 109 17.29 17.62 10.85
N ASP A 110 17.89 17.77 9.68
CA ASP A 110 17.87 18.94 8.81
C ASP A 110 16.54 19.12 8.06
N LYS A 111 16.38 20.27 7.40
CA LYS A 111 15.17 20.64 6.65
C LYS A 111 14.84 19.66 5.52
N GLU A 112 15.86 19.13 4.85
CA GLU A 112 15.70 18.18 3.74
C GLU A 112 15.12 16.85 4.25
N THR A 113 15.67 16.34 5.34
CA THR A 113 15.17 15.13 6.01
C THR A 113 13.75 15.33 6.52
N VAL A 114 13.42 16.50 7.09
CA VAL A 114 12.06 16.84 7.54
C VAL A 114 11.07 16.82 6.38
N ALA A 115 11.43 17.40 5.23
CA ALA A 115 10.58 17.37 4.05
C ALA A 115 10.30 15.94 3.57
N GLY A 116 11.33 15.09 3.56
CA GLY A 116 11.18 13.67 3.23
C GLY A 116 10.28 12.93 4.22
N VAL A 117 10.44 13.18 5.53
CA VAL A 117 9.58 12.56 6.55
C VAL A 117 8.12 13.01 6.40
N LYS A 118 7.85 14.29 6.16
CA LYS A 118 6.48 14.77 5.91
C LYS A 118 5.84 14.10 4.69
N LYS A 119 6.60 13.94 3.60
CA LYS A 119 6.14 13.21 2.41
C LYS A 119 5.86 11.75 2.73
N PHE A 120 6.76 11.09 3.48
CA PHE A 120 6.57 9.73 3.94
C PHE A 120 5.31 9.60 4.81
N GLN A 121 5.13 10.47 5.81
CA GLN A 121 3.97 10.48 6.70
C GLN A 121 2.67 10.62 5.90
N LYS A 122 2.58 11.63 5.02
CA LYS A 122 1.41 11.88 4.17
C LYS A 122 1.05 10.64 3.32
N ARG A 123 2.07 10.01 2.70
CA ARG A 123 1.87 8.82 1.86
C ARG A 123 1.38 7.60 2.63
N HIS A 124 1.64 7.58 3.94
CA HIS A 124 1.25 6.49 4.83
C HIS A 124 0.04 6.80 5.74
N GLY A 125 -0.70 7.87 5.44
CA GLY A 125 -1.88 8.25 6.23
C GLY A 125 -1.56 8.76 7.65
N LEU A 126 -0.30 9.16 7.89
CA LEU A 126 0.12 9.76 9.14
C LEU A 126 0.00 11.29 9.05
N TYR A 127 -0.18 11.96 10.19
CA TYR A 127 -0.16 13.41 10.24
C TYR A 127 1.23 13.94 9.85
N PRO A 128 1.35 14.80 8.81
CA PRO A 128 2.64 15.18 8.22
C PRO A 128 3.31 16.34 8.97
N ASP A 129 3.56 16.20 10.27
CA ASP A 129 4.23 17.20 11.11
C ASP A 129 5.77 17.20 10.99
N GLY A 130 6.33 16.13 10.45
CA GLY A 130 7.76 15.92 10.36
C GLY A 130 8.39 15.43 11.66
N VAL A 131 7.61 15.08 12.66
CA VAL A 131 8.11 14.51 13.91
C VAL A 131 8.09 12.99 13.83
N VAL A 132 9.21 12.34 14.14
CA VAL A 132 9.28 10.87 14.12
C VAL A 132 8.98 10.34 15.51
N GLY A 133 7.71 10.09 15.77
CA GLY A 133 7.21 9.42 16.97
C GLY A 133 6.97 7.93 16.77
N ALA A 134 6.40 7.25 17.76
CA ALA A 134 6.17 5.80 17.76
C ALA A 134 5.41 5.30 16.51
N GLY A 135 4.32 5.95 16.12
CA GLY A 135 3.56 5.56 14.93
C GLY A 135 4.35 5.73 13.64
N THR A 136 5.18 6.78 13.52
CA THR A 136 6.06 6.95 12.35
C THR A 136 7.16 5.89 12.33
N ILE A 137 7.73 5.56 13.50
CA ILE A 137 8.75 4.51 13.66
C ILE A 137 8.18 3.15 13.25
N GLU A 138 6.99 2.80 13.72
CA GLU A 138 6.31 1.55 13.35
C GLU A 138 6.21 1.42 11.83
N VAL A 139 5.71 2.44 11.16
CA VAL A 139 5.56 2.45 9.69
C VAL A 139 6.90 2.44 8.97
N LEU A 140 7.94 3.12 9.49
CA LEU A 140 9.30 3.09 8.95
C LEU A 140 9.96 1.71 9.09
N ASN A 141 9.57 0.93 10.08
CA ASN A 141 10.10 -0.41 10.31
C ASN A 141 9.51 -1.49 9.39
N PHE A 142 8.43 -1.17 8.68
CA PHE A 142 7.90 -2.11 7.67
C PHE A 142 8.93 -2.35 6.56
N THR A 143 9.23 -3.61 6.34
CA THR A 143 10.11 -4.03 5.24
C THR A 143 9.38 -3.99 3.90
N ARG A 144 10.15 -4.04 2.82
CA ARG A 144 9.62 -4.18 1.46
C ARG A 144 8.72 -5.42 1.33
N GLU A 145 9.15 -6.54 1.88
CA GLU A 145 8.41 -7.80 1.84
C GLU A 145 7.07 -7.72 2.58
N GLN A 146 7.05 -7.07 3.73
CA GLN A 146 5.80 -6.84 4.48
C GLN A 146 4.84 -5.93 3.71
N ARG A 147 5.34 -4.89 3.05
CA ARG A 147 4.50 -4.03 2.19
C ARG A 147 3.97 -4.77 0.97
N ILE A 148 4.78 -5.61 0.34
CA ILE A 148 4.32 -6.47 -0.75
C ILE A 148 3.18 -7.39 -0.26
N LYS A 149 3.34 -8.04 0.90
CA LYS A 149 2.28 -8.87 1.48
C LYS A 149 1.00 -8.07 1.74
N GLN A 150 1.11 -6.86 2.28
CA GLN A 150 -0.01 -5.97 2.53
C GLN A 150 -0.76 -5.61 1.23
N VAL A 151 -0.03 -5.24 0.17
CA VAL A 151 -0.63 -4.94 -1.14
C VAL A 151 -1.29 -6.19 -1.74
N CYS A 152 -0.64 -7.36 -1.64
CA CYS A 152 -1.23 -8.62 -2.10
C CYS A 152 -2.53 -8.95 -1.37
N ALA A 153 -2.58 -8.77 -0.03
CA ALA A 153 -3.79 -8.98 0.75
C ALA A 153 -4.92 -8.03 0.33
N ASN A 154 -4.61 -6.76 0.05
CA ASN A 154 -5.60 -5.81 -0.41
C ASN A 154 -6.07 -6.11 -1.85
N LEU A 155 -5.19 -6.56 -2.73
CA LEU A 155 -5.57 -7.04 -4.07
C LEU A 155 -6.52 -8.24 -3.98
N GLU A 156 -6.30 -9.14 -3.00
CA GLU A 156 -7.18 -10.28 -2.76
C GLU A 156 -8.56 -9.82 -2.28
N ARG A 157 -8.62 -8.88 -1.31
CA ARG A 157 -9.88 -8.30 -0.82
C ARG A 157 -10.70 -7.67 -1.96
N TRP A 158 -10.06 -6.95 -2.88
CA TRP A 158 -10.74 -6.38 -4.04
C TRP A 158 -11.38 -7.44 -4.95
N ARG A 159 -10.88 -8.66 -4.97
CA ARG A 159 -11.49 -9.77 -5.73
C ARG A 159 -12.73 -10.33 -5.07
N TRP A 160 -12.94 -10.09 -3.79
CA TRP A 160 -14.15 -10.51 -3.08
C TRP A 160 -15.36 -9.63 -3.41
N TYR A 161 -15.15 -8.35 -3.70
CA TYR A 161 -16.22 -7.42 -4.04
C TYR A 161 -16.81 -7.69 -5.42
N ALA A 162 -18.02 -7.14 -5.68
CA ALA A 162 -18.61 -7.15 -7.00
C ALA A 162 -17.67 -6.49 -8.02
N ARG A 163 -17.71 -6.96 -9.27
CA ARG A 163 -16.84 -6.42 -10.33
C ARG A 163 -17.17 -4.98 -10.65
N ASP A 164 -18.44 -4.65 -10.57
CA ASP A 164 -18.97 -3.33 -10.86
C ASP A 164 -19.76 -2.82 -9.65
N LEU A 165 -19.36 -1.67 -9.16
CA LEU A 165 -20.07 -0.94 -8.12
C LEU A 165 -21.15 -0.02 -8.72
N GLY A 166 -21.32 -0.07 -10.06
CA GLY A 166 -22.17 0.85 -10.80
C GLY A 166 -21.50 2.22 -11.02
N SER A 167 -22.20 3.09 -11.74
CA SER A 167 -21.74 4.45 -12.01
C SER A 167 -21.85 5.37 -10.78
N ASN A 168 -22.80 5.08 -9.89
CA ASN A 168 -23.10 5.90 -8.72
C ASN A 168 -22.93 5.07 -7.43
N TYR A 169 -21.97 5.44 -6.59
CA TYR A 169 -21.77 4.76 -5.31
C TYR A 169 -21.13 5.69 -4.28
N LEU A 170 -21.30 5.34 -3.02
CA LEU A 170 -20.61 5.97 -1.89
C LEU A 170 -19.48 5.08 -1.42
N LEU A 171 -18.27 5.63 -1.37
CA LEU A 171 -17.12 4.96 -0.80
C LEU A 171 -16.83 5.54 0.59
N ILE A 172 -16.97 4.70 1.61
CA ILE A 172 -16.67 5.07 3.00
C ILE A 172 -15.34 4.44 3.37
N ASN A 173 -14.37 5.27 3.74
CA ASN A 173 -13.08 4.85 4.28
C ASN A 173 -13.09 5.07 5.79
N ILE A 174 -13.46 4.05 6.54
CA ILE A 174 -13.58 4.12 8.00
C ILE A 174 -12.26 4.52 8.67
N PRO A 175 -11.08 3.93 8.32
CA PRO A 175 -9.80 4.32 8.90
C PRO A 175 -9.40 5.78 8.68
N ASP A 176 -9.87 6.39 7.61
CA ASP A 176 -9.54 7.77 7.21
C ASP A 176 -10.68 8.75 7.51
N TYR A 177 -11.79 8.26 8.07
CA TYR A 177 -13.00 9.04 8.34
C TYR A 177 -13.46 9.86 7.12
N SER A 178 -13.28 9.30 5.91
CA SER A 178 -13.63 9.98 4.68
C SER A 178 -14.78 9.28 3.94
N LEU A 179 -15.60 10.08 3.26
CA LEU A 179 -16.68 9.64 2.39
C LEU A 179 -16.52 10.30 1.03
N VAL A 180 -16.54 9.49 -0.02
CA VAL A 180 -16.47 9.96 -1.40
C VAL A 180 -17.71 9.49 -2.14
N ALA A 181 -18.45 10.43 -2.75
CA ALA A 181 -19.53 10.12 -3.66
C ALA A 181 -18.99 10.11 -5.10
N ILE A 182 -19.19 9.00 -5.79
CA ILE A 182 -18.85 8.83 -7.20
C ILE A 182 -20.16 8.90 -8.01
N LYS A 183 -20.18 9.74 -9.04
CA LYS A 183 -21.27 9.89 -10.02
C LYS A 183 -20.73 9.64 -11.40
#